data_befde7e8f9bbcc780072659f1c01ea46
#
_entry.id   befde7e8f9bbcc780072659f1c01ea46
#
_cell.length_a   1.000
_cell.length_b   1.000
_cell.length_c   1.000
_cell.angle_alpha   90.00
_cell.angle_beta   90.00
_cell.angle_gamma   90.00
#
_symmetry.space_group_name_H-M   'P 1'
#
loop_
_entity.id
_entity.type
_entity.pdbx_description
1 polymer ?
#
loop_
_entity_poly.entity_id
_entity_poly.type
_entity_poly.pdbx_seq_one_letter_code
_entity_poly.pdbx_strand_id
1 'polypeptide(L)'
;MADSNKKLEFTFEIGTIDHLGVKLYSTIPPMIAELISNAWDADAHNVYMYFNDASPKSIIVRDDGSGMNFDELNEKFLKIGRNRRVSTNTDRTAGERPVLGKKGLGKLSMFGIGKKITISTIKDGKKNSFVMDYDAIKACSQQKTYEPVILEYEVATQEASGTEIKIENLARQSGFDLEGIRKNILSRFSIFSSDFVVHINDDDNLQIDTNGIITENYQFKWDFPGDFSGEQQSFQSLYDFGVNNKITGTIYTSATPLSKKQQGIILFSRGKLVQESMSFSERANDNFFQYMAGSFAVDFIDESPEVDNCSTDRKSLAWDTYGNTDLDILKQLLEKLVSMTQNKWRLSRKEAKKQKIRERGVDLDKWIDDLNPAEKPLARKLVDAILENESIGEDAVSNYISYIKDMYGFTGFQDFTAKLDELGVLGNENAIKLLTDWSEIEAKEYAKISMGRIKTIEQFDKYIKENASENKVIQKFLEEFPWLLDPKMEKFEREVTYTNLLKRNFPDDQEVESNRRIDFLCTKSSGVVHVIELKRPNIKLTVKQIQQIAEYVEFIKKLCPQSSDMVKGYLISDNMTYEPGAEIVRKGLESQNIFVKSYSDLLAEARLYNKELYDHYIKIEDKKKD
;
A
#
# COMPACT_ATOMS: atom_id res chain seq x y z
N MET A 1 39.36 -33.96 -48.41
CA MET A 1 37.94 -33.64 -48.68
C MET A 1 37.23 -33.54 -47.32
N ALA A 2 36.87 -32.33 -46.89
CA ALA A 2 36.17 -32.13 -45.65
C ALA A 2 34.73 -32.67 -45.78
N ASP A 3 34.31 -33.46 -44.81
CA ASP A 3 33.01 -34.11 -44.73
C ASP A 3 31.91 -33.02 -44.70
N SER A 4 31.28 -32.77 -45.85
CA SER A 4 30.35 -31.66 -46.08
C SER A 4 28.94 -31.88 -45.52
N ASN A 5 28.77 -32.84 -44.59
CA ASN A 5 27.46 -33.23 -44.06
C ASN A 5 27.26 -33.00 -42.55
N LYS A 6 28.16 -32.30 -41.86
CA LYS A 6 27.93 -31.90 -40.47
C LYS A 6 27.12 -30.61 -40.43
N LYS A 7 25.83 -30.72 -40.13
CA LYS A 7 24.94 -29.59 -39.83
C LYS A 7 24.97 -29.33 -38.32
N LEU A 8 25.02 -28.07 -37.94
CA LEU A 8 24.72 -27.64 -36.57
C LEU A 8 23.20 -27.58 -36.45
N GLU A 9 22.62 -28.32 -35.48
CA GLU A 9 21.19 -28.33 -35.20
C GLU A 9 20.98 -27.82 -33.76
N PHE A 10 20.07 -26.85 -33.59
CA PHE A 10 19.63 -26.36 -32.29
C PHE A 10 18.40 -27.14 -31.89
N THR A 11 18.54 -27.97 -30.84
CA THR A 11 17.45 -28.83 -30.33
C THR A 11 17.02 -28.43 -28.93
N PHE A 12 15.74 -28.56 -28.62
CA PHE A 12 15.19 -28.32 -27.29
C PHE A 12 14.86 -29.64 -26.62
N GLU A 13 15.31 -29.76 -25.38
CA GLU A 13 14.94 -30.90 -24.53
C GLU A 13 13.63 -30.61 -23.76
N ILE A 14 12.84 -31.67 -23.51
CA ILE A 14 11.59 -31.56 -22.71
C ILE A 14 11.86 -31.02 -21.30
N GLY A 15 13.06 -31.25 -20.73
CA GLY A 15 13.52 -30.65 -19.47
C GLY A 15 13.48 -29.11 -19.44
N THR A 16 13.40 -28.44 -20.58
CA THR A 16 13.19 -26.99 -20.69
C THR A 16 11.86 -26.55 -20.07
N ILE A 17 10.87 -27.45 -19.93
CA ILE A 17 9.59 -27.22 -19.24
C ILE A 17 9.80 -26.88 -17.77
N ASP A 18 10.82 -27.47 -17.11
CA ASP A 18 11.16 -27.14 -15.71
C ASP A 18 11.58 -25.68 -15.57
N HIS A 19 12.30 -25.15 -16.53
CA HIS A 19 12.80 -23.78 -16.51
C HIS A 19 11.72 -22.77 -16.94
N LEU A 20 10.92 -23.09 -17.93
CA LEU A 20 9.92 -22.19 -18.50
C LEU A 20 8.53 -22.29 -17.83
N GLY A 21 8.23 -23.42 -17.16
CA GLY A 21 6.97 -23.62 -16.43
C GLY A 21 7.15 -23.50 -14.91
N VAL A 22 7.81 -24.49 -14.30
CA VAL A 22 7.86 -24.63 -12.84
C VAL A 22 8.61 -23.49 -12.15
N LYS A 23 9.73 -23.02 -12.70
CA LYS A 23 10.54 -21.97 -12.07
C LYS A 23 10.02 -20.55 -12.32
N LEU A 24 9.38 -20.29 -13.47
CA LEU A 24 8.85 -18.97 -13.81
C LEU A 24 7.51 -18.68 -13.14
N TYR A 25 6.69 -19.71 -12.89
CA TYR A 25 5.33 -19.57 -12.37
C TYR A 25 5.13 -20.40 -11.09
N SER A 26 5.87 -20.07 -10.05
CA SER A 26 5.79 -20.78 -8.76
C SER A 26 4.62 -20.34 -7.87
N THR A 27 3.83 -19.36 -8.30
CA THR A 27 2.71 -18.79 -7.55
C THR A 27 1.41 -18.79 -8.36
N ILE A 28 0.27 -18.89 -7.65
CA ILE A 28 -1.07 -19.00 -8.26
C ILE A 28 -1.44 -17.77 -9.13
N PRO A 29 -1.22 -16.50 -8.70
CA PRO A 29 -1.75 -15.35 -9.43
C PRO A 29 -1.25 -15.20 -10.88
N PRO A 30 0.03 -15.39 -11.22
CA PRO A 30 0.47 -15.35 -12.62
C PRO A 30 -0.15 -16.47 -13.47
N MET A 31 -0.33 -17.68 -12.92
CA MET A 31 -0.98 -18.79 -13.61
C MET A 31 -2.45 -18.47 -13.89
N ILE A 32 -3.19 -17.96 -12.90
CA ILE A 32 -4.59 -17.53 -13.08
C ILE A 32 -4.67 -16.42 -14.14
N ALA A 33 -3.74 -15.47 -14.14
CA ALA A 33 -3.72 -14.40 -15.14
C ALA A 33 -3.57 -14.94 -16.58
N GLU A 34 -2.81 -16.02 -16.77
CA GLU A 34 -2.73 -16.68 -18.08
C GLU A 34 -4.04 -17.36 -18.47
N LEU A 35 -4.74 -18.00 -17.51
CA LEU A 35 -6.04 -18.65 -17.79
C LEU A 35 -7.13 -17.63 -18.09
N ILE A 36 -7.18 -16.51 -17.36
CA ILE A 36 -8.10 -15.39 -17.65
C ILE A 36 -7.80 -14.80 -19.04
N SER A 37 -6.52 -14.64 -19.40
CA SER A 37 -6.15 -14.16 -20.74
C SER A 37 -6.62 -15.12 -21.84
N ASN A 38 -6.54 -16.43 -21.61
CA ASN A 38 -7.02 -17.43 -22.57
C ASN A 38 -8.55 -17.39 -22.73
N ALA A 39 -9.28 -17.20 -21.63
CA ALA A 39 -10.73 -17.04 -21.64
C ALA A 39 -11.15 -15.77 -22.41
N TRP A 40 -10.47 -14.64 -22.15
CA TRP A 40 -10.67 -13.40 -22.92
C TRP A 40 -10.42 -13.61 -24.42
N ASP A 41 -9.34 -14.28 -24.78
CA ASP A 41 -8.97 -14.58 -26.16
C ASP A 41 -9.90 -15.61 -26.82
N ALA A 42 -10.70 -16.34 -26.05
CA ALA A 42 -11.76 -17.22 -26.50
C ALA A 42 -13.14 -16.54 -26.59
N ASP A 43 -13.19 -15.21 -26.42
CA ASP A 43 -14.42 -14.40 -26.38
C ASP A 43 -15.41 -14.81 -25.26
N ALA A 44 -14.90 -15.34 -24.14
CA ALA A 44 -15.72 -15.65 -22.97
C ALA A 44 -16.35 -14.39 -22.36
N HIS A 45 -17.53 -14.53 -21.79
CA HIS A 45 -18.19 -13.49 -20.98
C HIS A 45 -18.00 -13.76 -19.49
N ASN A 46 -17.93 -15.02 -19.10
CA ASN A 46 -17.79 -15.43 -17.72
C ASN A 46 -16.62 -16.41 -17.54
N VAL A 47 -15.87 -16.20 -16.46
CA VAL A 47 -14.84 -17.11 -16.00
C VAL A 47 -15.17 -17.52 -14.57
N TYR A 48 -15.34 -18.82 -14.34
CA TYR A 48 -15.63 -19.40 -13.04
C TYR A 48 -14.37 -20.06 -12.47
N MET A 49 -13.97 -19.67 -11.27
CA MET A 49 -12.80 -20.22 -10.59
C MET A 49 -13.21 -20.83 -9.26
N TYR A 50 -12.86 -22.11 -9.08
CA TYR A 50 -13.13 -22.84 -7.85
C TYR A 50 -11.82 -23.29 -7.22
N PHE A 51 -11.58 -22.85 -5.99
CA PHE A 51 -10.45 -23.18 -5.18
C PHE A 51 -10.91 -24.12 -4.08
N ASN A 52 -10.52 -25.39 -4.17
CA ASN A 52 -10.91 -26.42 -3.21
C ASN A 52 -9.78 -26.70 -2.23
N ASP A 53 -9.99 -26.35 -0.96
CA ASP A 53 -9.05 -26.60 0.14
C ASP A 53 -9.16 -28.01 0.75
N ALA A 54 -10.20 -28.78 0.42
CA ALA A 54 -10.30 -30.17 0.85
C ALA A 54 -9.21 -31.03 0.20
N SER A 55 -8.71 -32.03 0.95
CA SER A 55 -7.66 -32.92 0.44
C SER A 55 -8.26 -34.03 -0.45
N PRO A 56 -7.75 -34.23 -1.67
CA PRO A 56 -6.68 -33.50 -2.34
C PRO A 56 -7.12 -32.13 -2.85
N LYS A 57 -6.29 -31.10 -2.60
CA LYS A 57 -6.55 -29.74 -3.07
C LYS A 57 -6.58 -29.66 -4.59
N SER A 58 -7.46 -28.80 -5.12
CA SER A 58 -7.57 -28.56 -6.56
C SER A 58 -7.96 -27.14 -6.89
N ILE A 59 -7.67 -26.73 -8.12
CA ILE A 59 -8.13 -25.48 -8.72
C ILE A 59 -8.86 -25.85 -10.00
N ILE A 60 -10.06 -25.29 -10.21
CA ILE A 60 -10.82 -25.43 -11.45
C ILE A 60 -11.02 -24.04 -12.01
N VAL A 61 -10.74 -23.85 -13.29
CA VAL A 61 -11.05 -22.63 -14.04
C VAL A 61 -11.87 -23.02 -15.26
N ARG A 62 -13.06 -22.46 -15.37
CA ARG A 62 -14.00 -22.70 -16.48
C ARG A 62 -14.37 -21.39 -17.13
N ASP A 63 -14.36 -21.34 -18.46
CA ASP A 63 -14.88 -20.23 -19.25
C ASP A 63 -16.06 -20.67 -20.13
N ASP A 64 -16.87 -19.71 -20.52
CA ASP A 64 -17.98 -19.85 -21.46
C ASP A 64 -17.62 -19.40 -22.88
N GLY A 65 -16.35 -19.44 -23.23
CA GLY A 65 -15.84 -19.00 -24.54
C GLY A 65 -16.15 -19.99 -25.67
N SER A 66 -15.51 -19.76 -26.82
CA SER A 66 -15.75 -20.51 -28.06
C SER A 66 -15.36 -22.00 -28.02
N GLY A 67 -14.60 -22.42 -27.01
CA GLY A 67 -14.05 -23.77 -26.93
C GLY A 67 -13.08 -24.11 -28.07
N MET A 68 -12.67 -25.40 -28.13
CA MET A 68 -11.73 -25.92 -29.14
C MET A 68 -12.19 -27.28 -29.66
N ASN A 69 -12.11 -27.49 -30.98
CA ASN A 69 -12.21 -28.83 -31.55
C ASN A 69 -10.88 -29.60 -31.39
N PHE A 70 -10.86 -30.87 -31.80
CA PHE A 70 -9.69 -31.73 -31.60
C PHE A 70 -8.44 -31.24 -32.38
N ASP A 71 -8.63 -30.75 -33.59
CA ASP A 71 -7.52 -30.22 -34.40
C ASP A 71 -6.96 -28.94 -33.79
N GLU A 72 -7.83 -28.06 -33.30
CA GLU A 72 -7.42 -26.84 -32.61
C GLU A 72 -6.67 -27.13 -31.31
N LEU A 73 -7.02 -28.22 -30.58
CA LEU A 73 -6.26 -28.66 -29.42
C LEU A 73 -4.82 -29.00 -29.78
N ASN A 74 -4.61 -29.76 -30.86
CA ASN A 74 -3.27 -30.14 -31.33
C ASN A 74 -2.49 -28.95 -31.91
N GLU A 75 -3.10 -28.17 -32.79
CA GLU A 75 -2.41 -27.12 -33.53
C GLU A 75 -2.24 -25.83 -32.76
N LYS A 76 -3.16 -25.53 -31.83
CA LYS A 76 -3.20 -24.25 -31.10
C LYS A 76 -2.84 -24.42 -29.63
N PHE A 77 -3.52 -25.34 -28.91
CA PHE A 77 -3.36 -25.47 -27.48
C PHE A 77 -2.09 -26.25 -27.09
N LEU A 78 -1.86 -27.42 -27.63
CA LEU A 78 -0.72 -28.29 -27.28
C LEU A 78 0.62 -27.79 -27.87
N LYS A 79 0.60 -26.96 -28.89
CA LYS A 79 1.80 -26.40 -29.49
C LYS A 79 2.40 -25.29 -28.63
N ILE A 80 3.58 -25.54 -28.07
CA ILE A 80 4.31 -24.60 -27.21
C ILE A 80 5.05 -23.56 -28.05
N GLY A 81 5.11 -22.29 -27.58
CA GLY A 81 5.86 -21.22 -28.24
C GLY A 81 5.20 -20.66 -29.51
N ARG A 82 3.93 -20.99 -29.78
CA ARG A 82 3.22 -20.43 -30.91
C ARG A 82 2.84 -18.98 -30.67
N ASN A 83 3.35 -18.07 -31.49
CA ASN A 83 2.86 -16.68 -31.50
C ASN A 83 1.55 -16.61 -32.29
N ARG A 84 0.42 -16.43 -31.56
CA ARG A 84 -0.93 -16.39 -32.15
C ARG A 84 -1.07 -15.25 -33.16
N ARG A 85 -0.57 -14.06 -32.83
CA ARG A 85 -0.72 -12.86 -33.67
C ARG A 85 0.01 -12.98 -35.01
N VAL A 86 1.16 -13.63 -35.03
CA VAL A 86 1.87 -13.93 -36.27
C VAL A 86 1.16 -15.01 -37.07
N SER A 87 0.71 -16.09 -36.40
CA SER A 87 0.16 -17.26 -37.09
C SER A 87 -1.23 -17.05 -37.68
N THR A 88 -2.04 -16.12 -37.12
CA THR A 88 -3.40 -15.81 -37.60
C THR A 88 -3.47 -14.51 -38.41
N ASN A 89 -2.37 -13.75 -38.47
CA ASN A 89 -2.31 -12.42 -39.11
C ASN A 89 -3.42 -11.46 -38.63
N THR A 90 -3.91 -11.66 -37.38
CA THR A 90 -4.89 -10.82 -36.72
C THR A 90 -4.53 -10.63 -35.27
N ASP A 91 -4.74 -9.43 -34.77
CA ASP A 91 -4.52 -9.05 -33.39
C ASP A 91 -5.84 -8.93 -32.60
N ARG A 92 -6.97 -9.36 -33.23
CA ARG A 92 -8.30 -9.38 -32.64
C ARG A 92 -8.90 -10.78 -32.61
N THR A 93 -9.79 -10.98 -31.67
CA THR A 93 -10.64 -12.18 -31.57
C THR A 93 -11.80 -12.11 -32.59
N ALA A 94 -12.60 -13.17 -32.68
CA ALA A 94 -13.82 -13.15 -33.50
C ALA A 94 -14.87 -12.12 -32.98
N GLY A 95 -14.88 -11.87 -31.66
CA GLY A 95 -15.70 -10.85 -31.00
C GLY A 95 -15.05 -9.46 -30.99
N GLU A 96 -14.07 -9.21 -31.84
CA GLU A 96 -13.38 -7.90 -31.98
C GLU A 96 -12.57 -7.45 -30.74
N ARG A 97 -12.35 -8.31 -29.75
CA ARG A 97 -11.51 -8.01 -28.58
C ARG A 97 -10.03 -8.03 -28.97
N PRO A 98 -9.19 -7.13 -28.40
CA PRO A 98 -7.74 -7.21 -28.59
C PRO A 98 -7.18 -8.49 -27.97
N VAL A 99 -6.38 -9.26 -28.72
CA VAL A 99 -5.77 -10.50 -28.23
C VAL A 99 -4.69 -10.19 -27.19
N LEU A 100 -4.80 -10.82 -26.01
CA LEU A 100 -3.85 -10.66 -24.88
C LEU A 100 -2.67 -11.64 -24.99
N GLY A 101 -2.90 -12.85 -25.49
CA GLY A 101 -1.88 -13.88 -25.62
C GLY A 101 -0.89 -13.57 -26.74
N LYS A 102 0.44 -13.68 -26.48
CA LYS A 102 1.51 -13.47 -27.47
C LYS A 102 2.47 -14.66 -27.57
N LYS A 103 3.05 -15.06 -26.45
CA LYS A 103 4.21 -15.98 -26.41
C LYS A 103 3.86 -17.48 -26.55
N GLY A 104 2.62 -17.89 -26.30
CA GLY A 104 2.21 -19.29 -26.31
C GLY A 104 2.86 -20.18 -25.23
N LEU A 105 3.42 -19.57 -24.19
CA LEU A 105 4.11 -20.25 -23.08
C LEU A 105 3.26 -20.35 -21.82
N GLY A 106 2.20 -19.52 -21.69
CA GLY A 106 1.40 -19.37 -20.48
C GLY A 106 0.79 -20.68 -19.96
N LYS A 107 0.46 -21.62 -20.87
CA LYS A 107 -0.08 -22.93 -20.50
C LYS A 107 0.89 -23.78 -19.64
N LEU A 108 2.19 -23.54 -19.74
CA LEU A 108 3.20 -24.22 -18.92
C LEU A 108 3.18 -23.74 -17.47
N SER A 109 2.58 -22.59 -17.19
CA SER A 109 2.45 -22.03 -15.83
C SER A 109 1.66 -22.95 -14.88
N MET A 110 0.74 -23.75 -15.42
CA MET A 110 -0.07 -24.68 -14.65
C MET A 110 0.78 -25.73 -13.94
N PHE A 111 1.85 -26.21 -14.59
CA PHE A 111 2.79 -27.18 -14.02
C PHE A 111 3.66 -26.63 -12.88
N GLY A 112 3.74 -25.30 -12.75
CA GLY A 112 4.34 -24.65 -11.59
C GLY A 112 3.49 -24.76 -10.31
N ILE A 113 2.19 -25.06 -10.47
CA ILE A 113 1.20 -25.10 -9.38
C ILE A 113 0.77 -26.53 -9.06
N GLY A 114 0.49 -27.35 -10.07
CA GLY A 114 0.05 -28.73 -9.88
C GLY A 114 0.63 -29.68 -10.91
N LYS A 115 0.68 -30.97 -10.57
CA LYS A 115 1.33 -31.97 -11.43
C LYS A 115 0.37 -32.62 -12.44
N LYS A 116 -0.92 -32.60 -12.19
CA LYS A 116 -1.93 -33.22 -13.04
C LYS A 116 -2.91 -32.17 -13.54
N ILE A 117 -3.00 -32.00 -14.84
CA ILE A 117 -3.84 -31.02 -15.51
C ILE A 117 -4.84 -31.74 -16.38
N THR A 118 -6.12 -31.60 -16.08
CA THR A 118 -7.21 -32.10 -16.93
C THR A 118 -7.81 -30.94 -17.68
N ILE A 119 -7.93 -31.08 -18.99
CA ILE A 119 -8.54 -30.09 -19.89
C ILE A 119 -9.79 -30.73 -20.51
N SER A 120 -10.93 -30.06 -20.39
CA SER A 120 -12.17 -30.42 -21.07
C SER A 120 -12.66 -29.21 -21.85
N THR A 121 -12.99 -29.38 -23.12
CA THR A 121 -13.44 -28.28 -23.97
C THR A 121 -14.58 -28.74 -24.87
N ILE A 122 -15.55 -27.85 -25.10
CA ILE A 122 -16.74 -28.11 -25.89
C ILE A 122 -16.82 -27.08 -27.01
N LYS A 123 -16.90 -27.56 -28.22
CA LYS A 123 -17.15 -26.75 -29.42
C LYS A 123 -18.08 -27.48 -30.38
N ASP A 124 -19.01 -26.76 -30.96
CA ASP A 124 -19.97 -27.27 -31.95
C ASP A 124 -20.71 -28.55 -31.47
N GLY A 125 -21.08 -28.62 -30.18
CA GLY A 125 -21.79 -29.75 -29.58
C GLY A 125 -20.94 -31.01 -29.41
N LYS A 126 -19.61 -30.91 -29.52
CA LYS A 126 -18.65 -31.99 -29.33
C LYS A 126 -17.71 -31.68 -28.17
N LYS A 127 -17.57 -32.63 -27.26
CA LYS A 127 -16.69 -32.56 -26.09
C LYS A 127 -15.40 -33.33 -26.36
N ASN A 128 -14.26 -32.70 -26.03
CA ASN A 128 -12.96 -33.32 -26.00
C ASN A 128 -12.33 -33.13 -24.61
N SER A 129 -11.77 -34.18 -24.05
CA SER A 129 -11.12 -34.12 -22.73
C SER A 129 -9.85 -34.96 -22.72
N PHE A 130 -8.80 -34.45 -22.06
CA PHE A 130 -7.53 -35.15 -21.92
C PHE A 130 -6.79 -34.72 -20.65
N VAL A 131 -5.83 -35.55 -20.24
CA VAL A 131 -4.98 -35.33 -19.07
C VAL A 131 -3.53 -35.17 -19.50
N MET A 132 -2.87 -34.16 -18.94
CA MET A 132 -1.42 -34.00 -18.96
C MET A 132 -0.88 -34.27 -17.55
N ASP A 133 0.11 -35.13 -17.45
CA ASP A 133 0.78 -35.45 -16.19
C ASP A 133 2.24 -35.04 -16.26
N TYR A 134 2.68 -34.22 -15.30
CA TYR A 134 4.03 -33.67 -15.26
C TYR A 134 5.12 -34.74 -15.11
N ASP A 135 4.87 -35.73 -14.25
CA ASP A 135 5.87 -36.80 -14.02
C ASP A 135 5.97 -37.71 -15.27
N ALA A 136 4.86 -37.93 -16.00
CA ALA A 136 4.86 -38.62 -17.28
C ALA A 136 5.58 -37.81 -18.38
N ILE A 137 5.35 -36.49 -18.45
CA ILE A 137 6.10 -35.61 -19.37
C ILE A 137 7.61 -35.70 -19.11
N LYS A 138 8.02 -35.69 -17.84
CA LYS A 138 9.43 -35.83 -17.44
C LYS A 138 10.03 -37.18 -17.84
N ALA A 139 9.26 -38.25 -17.69
CA ALA A 139 9.69 -39.60 -18.08
C ALA A 139 9.95 -39.71 -19.59
N CYS A 140 9.29 -38.90 -20.41
CA CYS A 140 9.49 -38.84 -21.87
C CYS A 140 10.71 -37.99 -22.30
N SER A 141 11.61 -37.62 -21.38
CA SER A 141 12.73 -36.67 -21.63
C SER A 141 13.66 -37.08 -22.78
N GLN A 142 13.69 -38.35 -23.16
CA GLN A 142 14.45 -38.87 -24.33
C GLN A 142 13.63 -38.89 -25.62
N GLN A 143 12.32 -38.60 -25.57
CA GLN A 143 11.43 -38.55 -26.73
C GLN A 143 11.18 -37.07 -27.12
N LYS A 144 11.01 -36.80 -28.40
CA LYS A 144 10.73 -35.43 -28.91
C LYS A 144 9.27 -34.99 -28.68
N THR A 145 8.38 -35.91 -28.30
CA THR A 145 6.95 -35.67 -28.16
C THR A 145 6.40 -36.38 -26.94
N TYR A 146 5.43 -35.75 -26.27
CA TYR A 146 4.59 -36.33 -25.21
C TYR A 146 3.15 -36.41 -25.71
N GLU A 147 2.50 -37.55 -25.51
CA GLU A 147 1.11 -37.78 -25.87
C GLU A 147 0.23 -37.73 -24.63
N PRO A 148 -0.67 -36.71 -24.48
CA PRO A 148 -1.63 -36.66 -23.40
C PRO A 148 -2.60 -37.84 -23.41
N VAL A 149 -3.09 -38.25 -22.24
CA VAL A 149 -4.08 -39.32 -22.13
C VAL A 149 -5.48 -38.76 -22.49
N ILE A 150 -6.05 -39.20 -23.58
CA ILE A 150 -7.38 -38.82 -24.03
C ILE A 150 -8.43 -39.51 -23.13
N LEU A 151 -9.34 -38.72 -22.55
CA LEU A 151 -10.48 -39.19 -21.75
C LEU A 151 -11.76 -39.23 -22.59
N GLU A 152 -12.01 -38.19 -23.38
CA GLU A 152 -13.19 -38.07 -24.26
C GLU A 152 -12.71 -37.52 -25.63
N TYR A 153 -13.18 -38.15 -26.70
CA TYR A 153 -12.88 -37.77 -28.07
C TYR A 153 -14.18 -37.51 -28.84
N GLU A 154 -14.43 -36.27 -29.22
CA GLU A 154 -15.59 -35.82 -29.97
C GLU A 154 -16.93 -36.37 -29.46
N VAL A 155 -17.10 -36.48 -28.14
CA VAL A 155 -18.32 -36.97 -27.51
C VAL A 155 -19.43 -35.92 -27.71
N ALA A 156 -20.56 -36.34 -28.31
CA ALA A 156 -21.69 -35.44 -28.49
C ALA A 156 -22.27 -34.99 -27.14
N THR A 157 -22.52 -33.69 -26.99
CA THR A 157 -23.04 -33.10 -25.76
C THR A 157 -24.03 -31.98 -26.07
N GLN A 158 -24.93 -31.70 -25.09
CA GLN A 158 -25.84 -30.54 -25.11
C GLN A 158 -25.32 -29.39 -24.22
N GLU A 159 -24.16 -29.58 -23.57
CA GLU A 159 -23.54 -28.53 -22.76
C GLU A 159 -23.07 -27.37 -23.66
N ALA A 160 -23.08 -26.15 -23.09
CA ALA A 160 -22.64 -24.96 -23.79
C ALA A 160 -21.12 -25.04 -24.14
N SER A 161 -20.73 -24.32 -25.18
CA SER A 161 -19.31 -24.17 -25.54
C SER A 161 -18.52 -23.54 -24.40
N GLY A 162 -17.25 -23.88 -24.32
CA GLY A 162 -16.33 -23.35 -23.31
C GLY A 162 -15.16 -24.28 -23.03
N THR A 163 -14.31 -23.89 -22.11
CA THR A 163 -13.17 -24.70 -21.69
C THR A 163 -13.10 -24.77 -20.17
N GLU A 164 -12.88 -25.96 -19.62
CA GLU A 164 -12.61 -26.22 -18.22
C GLU A 164 -11.20 -26.79 -18.03
N ILE A 165 -10.44 -26.19 -17.14
CA ILE A 165 -9.10 -26.63 -16.77
C ILE A 165 -9.11 -26.96 -15.27
N LYS A 166 -8.82 -28.21 -14.93
CA LYS A 166 -8.68 -28.69 -13.56
C LYS A 166 -7.23 -28.99 -13.24
N ILE A 167 -6.71 -28.39 -12.19
CA ILE A 167 -5.34 -28.54 -11.71
C ILE A 167 -5.36 -29.32 -10.40
N GLU A 168 -4.71 -30.45 -10.37
CA GLU A 168 -4.66 -31.38 -9.23
C GLU A 168 -3.22 -31.68 -8.83
N ASN A 169 -3.03 -32.37 -7.71
CA ASN A 169 -1.73 -32.69 -7.14
C ASN A 169 -0.88 -31.41 -6.90
N LEU A 170 -1.51 -30.46 -6.20
CA LEU A 170 -0.87 -29.18 -5.88
C LEU A 170 0.27 -29.37 -4.88
N ALA A 171 1.40 -28.70 -5.11
CA ALA A 171 2.53 -28.68 -4.18
C ALA A 171 2.23 -27.89 -2.88
N ARG A 172 1.13 -27.11 -2.86
CA ARG A 172 0.75 -26.22 -1.78
C ARG A 172 0.06 -26.97 -0.62
N GLN A 173 0.49 -26.68 0.63
CA GLN A 173 -0.16 -27.17 1.84
C GLN A 173 -1.10 -26.15 2.50
N SER A 174 -0.77 -24.85 2.42
CA SER A 174 -1.60 -23.77 3.00
C SER A 174 -2.93 -23.59 2.26
N GLY A 175 -3.93 -23.01 2.94
CA GLY A 175 -5.22 -22.64 2.36
C GLY A 175 -5.13 -21.57 1.27
N PHE A 176 -6.21 -21.37 0.52
CA PHE A 176 -6.29 -20.32 -0.49
C PHE A 176 -6.76 -19.00 0.13
N ASP A 177 -5.99 -17.95 -0.08
CA ASP A 177 -6.38 -16.57 0.24
C ASP A 177 -7.19 -16.01 -0.95
N LEU A 178 -8.50 -16.25 -0.95
CA LEU A 178 -9.38 -15.87 -2.07
C LEU A 178 -9.42 -14.37 -2.27
N GLU A 179 -9.46 -13.58 -1.19
CA GLU A 179 -9.44 -12.12 -1.28
C GLU A 179 -8.09 -11.60 -1.79
N GLY A 180 -6.99 -12.20 -1.37
CA GLY A 180 -5.66 -11.91 -1.91
C GLY A 180 -5.54 -12.26 -3.39
N ILE A 181 -6.13 -13.39 -3.83
CA ILE A 181 -6.20 -13.79 -5.24
C ILE A 181 -7.02 -12.77 -6.02
N ARG A 182 -8.21 -12.40 -5.55
CA ARG A 182 -9.08 -11.37 -6.14
C ARG A 182 -8.33 -10.05 -6.36
N LYS A 183 -7.68 -9.53 -5.33
CA LYS A 183 -6.88 -8.29 -5.41
C LYS A 183 -5.74 -8.39 -6.42
N ASN A 184 -5.10 -9.56 -6.49
CA ASN A 184 -4.01 -9.80 -7.44
C ASN A 184 -4.50 -9.83 -8.89
N ILE A 185 -5.66 -10.43 -9.15
CA ILE A 185 -6.30 -10.43 -10.47
C ILE A 185 -6.64 -9.00 -10.89
N LEU A 186 -7.27 -8.24 -10.00
CA LEU A 186 -7.61 -6.83 -10.23
C LEU A 186 -6.39 -5.95 -10.55
N SER A 187 -5.23 -6.24 -9.94
CA SER A 187 -4.00 -5.50 -10.23
C SER A 187 -3.34 -5.85 -11.57
N ARG A 188 -3.75 -6.95 -12.22
CA ARG A 188 -3.15 -7.44 -13.47
C ARG A 188 -3.93 -7.13 -14.71
N PHE A 189 -5.17 -6.69 -14.58
CA PHE A 189 -6.06 -6.46 -15.71
C PHE A 189 -6.89 -5.20 -15.54
N SER A 190 -7.13 -4.53 -16.66
CA SER A 190 -8.08 -3.43 -16.81
C SER A 190 -9.18 -3.75 -17.84
N ILE A 191 -9.57 -5.04 -17.94
CA ILE A 191 -10.53 -5.54 -18.95
C ILE A 191 -11.89 -5.90 -18.36
N PHE A 192 -12.04 -5.86 -17.03
CA PHE A 192 -13.28 -6.29 -16.39
C PHE A 192 -14.40 -5.29 -16.61
N SER A 193 -15.58 -5.82 -16.92
CA SER A 193 -16.80 -5.05 -17.18
C SER A 193 -18.00 -5.97 -17.03
N SER A 194 -19.22 -5.46 -17.21
CA SER A 194 -20.42 -6.28 -17.31
C SER A 194 -20.36 -7.37 -18.40
N ASP A 195 -19.48 -7.18 -19.42
CA ASP A 195 -19.32 -8.10 -20.54
C ASP A 195 -18.20 -9.12 -20.34
N PHE A 196 -17.42 -8.99 -19.26
CA PHE A 196 -16.38 -9.95 -18.90
C PHE A 196 -16.21 -10.00 -17.37
N VAL A 197 -16.80 -11.03 -16.78
CA VAL A 197 -16.92 -11.20 -15.32
C VAL A 197 -16.12 -12.43 -14.86
N VAL A 198 -15.49 -12.31 -13.72
CA VAL A 198 -14.81 -13.43 -13.05
C VAL A 198 -15.51 -13.75 -11.74
N HIS A 199 -15.92 -14.99 -11.58
CA HIS A 199 -16.58 -15.54 -10.40
C HIS A 199 -15.59 -16.41 -9.62
N ILE A 200 -15.53 -16.22 -8.30
CA ILE A 200 -14.63 -16.97 -7.41
C ILE A 200 -15.46 -17.72 -6.38
N ASN A 201 -15.42 -19.06 -6.42
CA ASN A 201 -16.14 -19.97 -5.52
C ASN A 201 -17.64 -19.68 -5.37
N ASP A 202 -18.27 -19.13 -6.42
CA ASP A 202 -19.68 -18.69 -6.42
C ASP A 202 -20.01 -17.71 -5.27
N ASP A 203 -19.03 -16.94 -4.79
CA ASP A 203 -19.20 -15.91 -3.78
C ASP A 203 -19.33 -14.53 -4.44
N ASP A 204 -20.51 -13.94 -4.36
CA ASP A 204 -20.81 -12.61 -4.94
C ASP A 204 -19.87 -11.50 -4.41
N ASN A 205 -19.35 -11.63 -3.17
CA ASN A 205 -18.42 -10.65 -2.60
C ASN A 205 -17.02 -10.74 -3.25
N LEU A 206 -16.71 -11.86 -3.87
CA LEU A 206 -15.44 -12.11 -4.55
C LEU A 206 -15.53 -11.92 -6.07
N GLN A 207 -16.72 -11.66 -6.61
CA GLN A 207 -16.94 -11.41 -8.04
C GLN A 207 -16.13 -10.21 -8.52
N ILE A 208 -15.64 -10.28 -9.75
CA ILE A 208 -14.89 -9.23 -10.43
C ILE A 208 -15.63 -8.89 -11.73
N ASP A 209 -16.33 -7.78 -11.74
CA ASP A 209 -17.11 -7.23 -12.85
C ASP A 209 -16.72 -5.80 -13.22
N THR A 210 -15.80 -5.21 -12.45
CA THR A 210 -15.30 -3.87 -12.66
C THR A 210 -13.80 -3.81 -12.44
N ASN A 211 -13.15 -2.81 -13.03
CA ASN A 211 -11.72 -2.57 -12.87
C ASN A 211 -11.44 -2.01 -11.46
N GLY A 212 -11.01 -2.87 -10.54
CA GLY A 212 -10.79 -2.54 -9.14
C GLY A 212 -9.50 -1.78 -8.81
N ILE A 213 -8.85 -1.21 -9.82
CA ILE A 213 -7.58 -0.47 -9.62
C ILE A 213 -7.85 0.91 -9.04
N ILE A 214 -9.03 1.45 -9.27
CA ILE A 214 -9.39 2.80 -8.84
C ILE A 214 -10.13 2.70 -7.52
N THR A 215 -9.51 3.16 -6.55
CA THR A 215 -9.90 3.32 -5.18
C THR A 215 -11.16 4.17 -5.06
N GLU A 216 -12.09 3.70 -4.30
CA GLU A 216 -13.24 4.49 -3.83
C GLU A 216 -12.81 5.72 -3.01
N ASN A 217 -11.51 5.88 -2.68
CA ASN A 217 -10.95 6.85 -1.75
C ASN A 217 -9.80 7.69 -2.32
N TYR A 218 -9.88 8.14 -3.57
CA TYR A 218 -8.92 9.15 -4.05
C TYR A 218 -9.30 10.55 -3.57
N GLN A 219 -8.28 11.36 -3.24
CA GLN A 219 -8.47 12.75 -2.86
C GLN A 219 -8.49 13.66 -4.10
N PHE A 220 -7.53 13.46 -5.01
CA PHE A 220 -7.42 14.17 -6.27
C PHE A 220 -7.12 13.20 -7.41
N LYS A 221 -7.54 13.58 -8.62
CA LYS A 221 -7.41 12.78 -9.83
C LYS A 221 -7.03 13.66 -11.00
N TRP A 222 -6.14 13.19 -11.88
CA TRP A 222 -5.75 13.85 -13.12
C TRP A 222 -5.68 12.83 -14.25
N ASP A 223 -6.42 13.09 -15.31
CA ASP A 223 -6.52 12.24 -16.49
C ASP A 223 -5.66 12.77 -17.63
N PHE A 224 -4.79 11.94 -18.19
CA PHE A 224 -4.03 12.22 -19.41
C PHE A 224 -4.81 11.70 -20.63
N PRO A 225 -4.93 12.47 -21.73
CA PRO A 225 -4.30 13.78 -21.97
C PRO A 225 -5.08 14.99 -21.43
N GLY A 226 -6.34 14.82 -21.02
CA GLY A 226 -7.29 15.92 -20.73
C GLY A 226 -6.76 17.00 -19.79
N ASP A 227 -6.41 16.64 -18.57
CA ASP A 227 -6.01 17.59 -17.51
C ASP A 227 -4.60 18.17 -17.71
N PHE A 228 -3.87 17.73 -18.74
CA PHE A 228 -2.54 18.19 -19.08
C PHE A 228 -2.51 19.03 -20.37
N SER A 229 -3.63 19.13 -21.08
CA SER A 229 -3.75 19.86 -22.36
C SER A 229 -3.46 21.36 -22.22
N GLY A 230 -3.83 21.99 -21.11
CA GLY A 230 -3.56 23.40 -20.84
C GLY A 230 -2.08 23.74 -20.66
N GLU A 231 -1.24 22.75 -20.37
CA GLU A 231 0.19 22.92 -20.10
C GLU A 231 1.08 22.28 -21.18
N GLN A 232 0.47 21.78 -22.27
CA GLN A 232 1.14 21.03 -23.34
C GLN A 232 2.38 21.74 -23.92
N GLN A 233 2.36 23.08 -24.02
CA GLN A 233 3.49 23.85 -24.55
C GLN A 233 4.80 23.62 -23.78
N SER A 234 4.73 23.28 -22.49
CA SER A 234 5.91 23.01 -21.65
C SER A 234 6.58 21.67 -21.93
N PHE A 235 5.91 20.74 -22.67
CA PHE A 235 6.39 19.41 -23.02
C PHE A 235 5.77 18.87 -24.32
N GLN A 236 5.58 19.75 -25.30
CA GLN A 236 4.82 19.51 -26.53
C GLN A 236 5.19 18.18 -27.23
N SER A 237 6.46 17.91 -27.43
CA SER A 237 6.91 16.68 -28.13
C SER A 237 6.50 15.40 -27.41
N LEU A 238 6.55 15.41 -26.06
CA LEU A 238 6.13 14.27 -25.23
C LEU A 238 4.60 14.15 -25.22
N TYR A 239 3.90 15.28 -25.17
CA TYR A 239 2.44 15.30 -25.21
C TYR A 239 1.93 14.75 -26.55
N ASP A 240 2.49 15.23 -27.67
CA ASP A 240 2.12 14.75 -29.01
C ASP A 240 2.44 13.27 -29.19
N PHE A 241 3.59 12.79 -28.68
CA PHE A 241 3.90 11.37 -28.66
C PHE A 241 2.81 10.58 -27.92
N GLY A 242 2.40 11.04 -26.74
CA GLY A 242 1.36 10.39 -25.96
C GLY A 242 0.01 10.32 -26.70
N VAL A 243 -0.41 11.43 -27.29
CA VAL A 243 -1.67 11.53 -28.05
C VAL A 243 -1.63 10.67 -29.31
N ASN A 244 -0.54 10.75 -30.09
CA ASN A 244 -0.39 10.00 -31.34
C ASN A 244 -0.39 8.49 -31.11
N ASN A 245 0.22 8.03 -30.01
CA ASN A 245 0.23 6.62 -29.60
C ASN A 245 -1.00 6.22 -28.77
N LYS A 246 -2.02 7.08 -28.70
CA LYS A 246 -3.29 6.83 -27.98
C LYS A 246 -3.08 6.44 -26.52
N ILE A 247 -2.02 6.95 -25.90
CA ILE A 247 -1.77 6.75 -24.47
C ILE A 247 -2.87 7.45 -23.69
N THR A 248 -3.51 6.75 -22.79
CA THR A 248 -4.48 7.30 -21.83
C THR A 248 -4.16 6.78 -20.44
N GLY A 249 -4.45 7.57 -19.44
CA GLY A 249 -4.20 7.12 -18.08
C GLY A 249 -4.65 8.12 -17.04
N THR A 250 -4.57 7.68 -15.81
CA THR A 250 -4.98 8.46 -14.64
C THR A 250 -3.88 8.41 -13.60
N ILE A 251 -3.53 9.56 -13.03
CA ILE A 251 -2.77 9.66 -11.80
C ILE A 251 -3.72 10.20 -10.72
N TYR A 252 -3.74 9.56 -9.58
CA TYR A 252 -4.57 9.99 -8.45
C TYR A 252 -3.75 9.96 -7.15
N THR A 253 -4.23 10.71 -6.16
CA THR A 253 -3.66 10.71 -4.83
C THR A 253 -4.71 10.40 -3.78
N SER A 254 -4.32 9.70 -2.73
CA SER A 254 -5.18 9.39 -1.58
C SER A 254 -5.04 10.46 -0.49
N ALA A 255 -6.03 10.53 0.40
CA ALA A 255 -5.98 11.39 1.59
C ALA A 255 -4.97 10.89 2.63
N THR A 256 -4.73 9.57 2.68
CA THR A 256 -3.79 8.90 3.59
C THR A 256 -2.71 8.16 2.81
N PRO A 257 -1.52 7.90 3.40
CA PRO A 257 -0.47 7.15 2.72
C PRO A 257 -0.95 5.78 2.24
N LEU A 258 -0.64 5.45 1.00
CA LEU A 258 -0.92 4.16 0.38
C LEU A 258 0.08 3.10 0.85
N SER A 259 -0.30 1.84 0.84
CA SER A 259 0.64 0.74 1.03
C SER A 259 1.68 0.71 -0.10
N LYS A 260 2.89 0.23 0.16
CA LYS A 260 3.98 0.17 -0.85
C LYS A 260 3.59 -0.54 -2.15
N LYS A 261 2.68 -1.51 -2.10
CA LYS A 261 2.19 -2.23 -3.28
C LYS A 261 1.22 -1.41 -4.14
N GLN A 262 0.61 -0.38 -3.58
CA GLN A 262 -0.35 0.49 -4.27
C GLN A 262 0.29 1.78 -4.78
N GLN A 263 1.47 2.14 -4.26
CA GLN A 263 2.18 3.37 -4.66
C GLN A 263 2.75 3.24 -6.07
N GLY A 264 2.72 4.33 -6.85
CA GLY A 264 3.34 4.40 -8.18
C GLY A 264 2.38 4.18 -9.33
N ILE A 265 2.92 4.09 -10.53
CA ILE A 265 2.17 3.95 -11.78
C ILE A 265 2.32 2.53 -12.31
N ILE A 266 1.19 1.94 -12.70
CA ILE A 266 1.06 0.64 -13.34
C ILE A 266 0.79 0.85 -14.83
N LEU A 267 1.43 0.06 -15.70
CA LEU A 267 1.17 0.13 -17.14
C LEU A 267 0.45 -1.12 -17.63
N PHE A 268 -0.55 -0.88 -18.46
CA PHE A 268 -1.31 -1.91 -19.15
C PHE A 268 -1.12 -1.79 -20.66
N SER A 269 -1.03 -2.91 -21.32
CA SER A 269 -1.17 -2.99 -22.76
C SER A 269 -2.29 -3.95 -23.11
N ARG A 270 -3.22 -3.51 -23.94
CA ARG A 270 -4.44 -4.24 -24.33
C ARG A 270 -5.26 -4.68 -23.10
N GLY A 271 -5.12 -3.95 -21.99
CA GLY A 271 -5.78 -4.27 -20.73
C GLY A 271 -5.10 -5.33 -19.86
N LYS A 272 -3.92 -5.83 -20.23
CA LYS A 272 -3.09 -6.73 -19.41
C LYS A 272 -1.85 -5.99 -18.88
N LEU A 273 -1.48 -6.26 -17.64
CA LEU A 273 -0.30 -5.69 -16.98
C LEU A 273 0.96 -5.94 -17.82
N VAL A 274 1.77 -4.89 -17.99
CA VAL A 274 3.09 -4.93 -18.65
C VAL A 274 4.20 -4.33 -17.80
N GLN A 275 3.85 -3.52 -16.81
CA GLN A 275 4.76 -2.94 -15.82
C GLN A 275 4.08 -2.89 -14.46
N GLU A 276 4.64 -3.57 -13.46
CA GLU A 276 4.24 -3.39 -12.06
C GLU A 276 4.56 -1.96 -11.59
N SER A 277 3.97 -1.58 -10.47
CA SER A 277 4.05 -0.23 -9.92
C SER A 277 5.48 0.32 -9.88
N MET A 278 5.68 1.50 -10.46
CA MET A 278 6.94 2.24 -10.54
C MET A 278 6.71 3.73 -10.30
N SER A 279 7.64 4.40 -9.62
CA SER A 279 7.49 5.82 -9.28
C SER A 279 7.70 6.76 -10.47
N PHE A 280 8.46 6.36 -11.48
CA PHE A 280 8.89 7.20 -12.60
C PHE A 280 9.46 8.55 -12.12
N SER A 281 10.31 8.51 -11.08
CA SER A 281 10.99 9.68 -10.54
C SER A 281 12.25 9.28 -9.79
N GLU A 282 13.30 10.07 -9.94
CA GLU A 282 14.51 9.94 -9.12
C GLU A 282 14.29 10.35 -7.65
N ARG A 283 13.21 11.13 -7.39
CA ARG A 283 12.82 11.63 -6.06
C ARG A 283 11.74 10.76 -5.40
N ALA A 284 11.80 9.45 -5.59
CA ALA A 284 10.80 8.51 -5.06
C ALA A 284 10.64 8.52 -3.51
N ASN A 285 11.54 9.20 -2.81
CA ASN A 285 11.48 9.35 -1.34
C ASN A 285 10.69 10.59 -0.88
N ASP A 286 10.21 11.43 -1.79
CA ASP A 286 9.36 12.57 -1.43
C ASP A 286 8.00 12.09 -0.90
N ASN A 287 7.41 12.85 0.02
CA ASN A 287 6.11 12.50 0.64
C ASN A 287 5.01 12.25 -0.41
N PHE A 288 5.01 12.98 -1.53
CA PHE A 288 4.05 12.82 -2.61
C PHE A 288 3.89 11.35 -3.06
N PHE A 289 5.00 10.60 -3.20
CA PHE A 289 4.98 9.23 -3.70
C PHE A 289 4.29 8.25 -2.76
N GLN A 290 4.19 8.57 -1.48
CA GLN A 290 3.43 7.76 -0.52
C GLN A 290 1.92 7.87 -0.72
N TYR A 291 1.46 8.90 -1.39
CA TYR A 291 0.03 9.17 -1.65
C TYR A 291 -0.36 8.90 -3.11
N MET A 292 0.62 8.76 -4.02
CA MET A 292 0.41 8.70 -5.46
C MET A 292 0.26 7.28 -5.96
N ALA A 293 -0.78 7.05 -6.76
CA ALA A 293 -0.93 5.88 -7.61
C ALA A 293 -1.51 6.29 -8.96
N GLY A 294 -1.40 5.39 -9.93
CA GLY A 294 -1.96 5.65 -11.26
C GLY A 294 -1.86 4.44 -12.17
N SER A 295 -2.52 4.54 -13.30
CA SER A 295 -2.46 3.53 -14.34
C SER A 295 -2.51 4.16 -15.72
N PHE A 296 -1.76 3.59 -16.68
CA PHE A 296 -1.78 4.03 -18.06
C PHE A 296 -1.95 2.86 -19.02
N ALA A 297 -2.75 3.08 -20.06
CA ALA A 297 -2.86 2.20 -21.22
C ALA A 297 -1.80 2.64 -22.25
N VAL A 298 -0.93 1.70 -22.62
CA VAL A 298 0.23 1.91 -23.51
C VAL A 298 0.26 0.84 -24.60
N ASP A 299 -0.84 0.68 -25.32
CA ASP A 299 -1.06 -0.42 -26.26
C ASP A 299 -0.03 -0.49 -27.39
N PHE A 300 0.51 0.66 -27.80
CA PHE A 300 1.48 0.80 -28.87
C PHE A 300 2.75 -0.05 -28.66
N ILE A 301 3.15 -0.30 -27.39
CA ILE A 301 4.35 -1.12 -27.09
C ILE A 301 4.19 -2.59 -27.51
N ASP A 302 2.97 -3.04 -27.74
CA ASP A 302 2.62 -4.42 -28.06
C ASP A 302 1.95 -4.54 -29.45
N GLU A 303 2.05 -3.51 -30.30
CA GLU A 303 1.54 -3.52 -31.66
C GLU A 303 2.39 -4.43 -32.59
N SER A 304 3.71 -4.39 -32.43
CA SER A 304 4.58 -5.27 -33.22
C SER A 304 4.51 -6.72 -32.73
N PRO A 305 4.10 -7.67 -33.57
CA PRO A 305 4.06 -9.08 -33.17
C PRO A 305 5.45 -9.70 -32.98
N GLU A 306 6.49 -9.11 -33.56
CA GLU A 306 7.85 -9.64 -33.55
C GLU A 306 8.68 -9.13 -32.35
N VAL A 307 8.42 -7.92 -31.90
CA VAL A 307 9.15 -7.29 -30.79
C VAL A 307 8.42 -7.55 -29.48
N ASP A 308 9.15 -8.04 -28.49
CA ASP A 308 8.65 -8.25 -27.13
C ASP A 308 9.34 -7.30 -26.16
N ASN A 309 8.65 -6.24 -25.80
CA ASN A 309 9.12 -5.21 -24.88
C ASN A 309 8.90 -5.56 -23.40
N CYS A 310 8.28 -6.73 -23.09
CA CYS A 310 7.92 -7.12 -21.75
C CYS A 310 8.73 -8.32 -21.25
N SER A 311 9.04 -8.33 -19.95
CA SER A 311 9.53 -9.54 -19.27
C SER A 311 8.55 -10.70 -19.43
N THR A 312 9.06 -11.94 -19.33
CA THR A 312 8.22 -13.15 -19.53
C THR A 312 7.08 -13.25 -18.52
N ASP A 313 7.31 -12.82 -17.29
CA ASP A 313 6.32 -12.77 -16.20
C ASP A 313 5.46 -11.49 -16.22
N ARG A 314 5.66 -10.61 -17.21
CA ARG A 314 4.95 -9.33 -17.39
C ARG A 314 4.99 -8.40 -16.17
N LYS A 315 6.12 -8.36 -15.49
CA LYS A 315 6.32 -7.46 -14.33
C LYS A 315 7.02 -6.17 -14.67
N SER A 316 7.79 -6.17 -15.76
CA SER A 316 8.57 -5.01 -16.19
C SER A 316 8.69 -4.91 -17.69
N LEU A 317 8.79 -3.68 -18.17
CA LEU A 317 9.24 -3.38 -19.51
C LEU A 317 10.77 -3.44 -19.59
N ALA A 318 11.29 -3.69 -20.79
CA ALA A 318 12.72 -3.74 -21.06
C ALA A 318 13.28 -2.32 -21.26
N TRP A 319 13.24 -1.49 -20.20
CA TRP A 319 13.64 -0.09 -20.23
C TRP A 319 15.06 0.17 -20.70
N ASP A 320 15.98 -0.78 -20.50
CA ASP A 320 17.40 -0.63 -20.82
C ASP A 320 17.76 -1.24 -22.17
N THR A 321 16.78 -1.54 -23.03
CA THR A 321 17.05 -2.12 -24.35
C THR A 321 17.61 -1.05 -25.28
N TYR A 322 18.88 -1.21 -25.67
CA TYR A 322 19.57 -0.32 -26.61
C TYR A 322 18.80 -0.14 -27.91
N GLY A 323 18.53 1.11 -28.27
CA GLY A 323 17.85 1.47 -29.51
C GLY A 323 16.31 1.45 -29.46
N ASN A 324 15.69 1.22 -28.31
CA ASN A 324 14.23 1.33 -28.18
C ASN A 324 13.83 2.77 -27.78
N THR A 325 13.84 3.65 -28.76
CA THR A 325 13.53 5.09 -28.59
C THR A 325 12.12 5.33 -28.05
N ASP A 326 11.15 4.48 -28.38
CA ASP A 326 9.76 4.66 -27.96
C ASP A 326 9.57 4.41 -26.45
N LEU A 327 10.26 3.42 -25.88
CA LEU A 327 10.27 3.21 -24.44
C LEU A 327 10.96 4.34 -23.69
N ASP A 328 12.04 4.90 -24.23
CA ASP A 328 12.73 6.04 -23.65
C ASP A 328 11.82 7.29 -23.62
N ILE A 329 11.10 7.54 -24.72
CA ILE A 329 10.15 8.67 -24.80
C ILE A 329 8.96 8.43 -23.85
N LEU A 330 8.43 7.21 -23.77
CA LEU A 330 7.37 6.84 -22.83
C LEU A 330 7.82 7.10 -21.38
N LYS A 331 9.03 6.68 -21.02
CA LYS A 331 9.60 6.91 -19.70
C LYS A 331 9.66 8.41 -19.37
N GLN A 332 10.21 9.21 -20.30
CA GLN A 332 10.28 10.66 -20.15
C GLN A 332 8.89 11.30 -20.03
N LEU A 333 7.91 10.84 -20.80
CA LEU A 333 6.53 11.30 -20.68
C LEU A 333 5.96 11.04 -19.27
N LEU A 334 6.09 9.80 -18.78
CA LEU A 334 5.59 9.43 -17.45
C LEU A 334 6.30 10.20 -16.33
N GLU A 335 7.62 10.36 -16.41
CA GLU A 335 8.41 11.19 -15.48
C GLU A 335 7.91 12.65 -15.48
N LYS A 336 7.65 13.21 -16.66
CA LYS A 336 7.13 14.56 -16.78
C LYS A 336 5.72 14.68 -16.19
N LEU A 337 4.83 13.74 -16.50
CA LEU A 337 3.46 13.73 -15.96
C LEU A 337 3.46 13.61 -14.42
N VAL A 338 4.29 12.75 -13.86
CA VAL A 338 4.46 12.60 -12.40
C VAL A 338 4.93 13.91 -11.78
N SER A 339 5.95 14.55 -12.37
CA SER A 339 6.47 15.84 -11.87
C SER A 339 5.42 16.95 -11.92
N MET A 340 4.64 17.02 -13.01
CA MET A 340 3.55 17.99 -13.14
C MET A 340 2.43 17.73 -12.15
N THR A 341 2.07 16.44 -11.98
CA THR A 341 1.05 16.02 -11.01
C THR A 341 1.46 16.36 -9.57
N GLN A 342 2.73 16.20 -9.22
CA GLN A 342 3.25 16.63 -7.92
C GLN A 342 3.01 18.12 -7.65
N ASN A 343 3.26 18.96 -8.64
CA ASN A 343 2.98 20.40 -8.53
C ASN A 343 1.46 20.68 -8.40
N LYS A 344 0.63 20.02 -9.22
CA LYS A 344 -0.84 20.12 -9.14
C LYS A 344 -1.35 19.67 -7.77
N TRP A 345 -0.82 18.58 -7.24
CA TRP A 345 -1.17 18.04 -5.93
C TRP A 345 -0.86 19.02 -4.80
N ARG A 346 0.32 19.65 -4.82
CA ARG A 346 0.69 20.68 -3.85
C ARG A 346 -0.31 21.84 -3.86
N LEU A 347 -0.66 22.33 -5.05
CA LEU A 347 -1.64 23.40 -5.21
C LEU A 347 -3.03 22.95 -4.74
N SER A 348 -3.49 21.77 -5.15
CA SER A 348 -4.81 21.25 -4.76
C SER A 348 -4.92 21.03 -3.25
N ARG A 349 -3.87 20.50 -2.60
CA ARG A 349 -3.83 20.37 -1.13
C ARG A 349 -3.82 21.73 -0.43
N LYS A 350 -3.09 22.70 -0.96
CA LYS A 350 -3.08 24.08 -0.42
C LYS A 350 -4.51 24.67 -0.44
N GLU A 351 -5.23 24.50 -1.55
CA GLU A 351 -6.60 24.99 -1.67
C GLU A 351 -7.58 24.19 -0.79
N ALA A 352 -7.45 22.86 -0.71
CA ALA A 352 -8.26 22.05 0.18
C ALA A 352 -8.06 22.43 1.66
N LYS A 353 -6.81 22.69 2.08
CA LYS A 353 -6.51 23.20 3.44
C LYS A 353 -7.16 24.55 3.69
N LYS A 354 -7.08 25.48 2.73
CA LYS A 354 -7.76 26.79 2.85
C LYS A 354 -9.26 26.62 2.97
N GLN A 355 -9.86 25.71 2.20
CA GLN A 355 -11.29 25.45 2.25
C GLN A 355 -11.71 24.90 3.62
N LYS A 356 -10.96 23.96 4.19
CA LYS A 356 -11.18 23.43 5.55
C LYS A 356 -11.14 24.51 6.63
N ILE A 357 -10.22 25.45 6.49
CA ILE A 357 -10.10 26.60 7.40
C ILE A 357 -11.33 27.50 7.28
N ARG A 358 -11.81 27.76 6.05
CA ARG A 358 -13.03 28.55 5.81
C ARG A 358 -14.28 27.88 6.37
N GLU A 359 -14.42 26.56 6.20
CA GLU A 359 -15.53 25.76 6.77
C GLU A 359 -15.62 25.87 8.30
N ARG A 360 -14.50 26.09 8.98
CA ARG A 360 -14.44 26.38 10.42
C ARG A 360 -14.63 27.85 10.77
N GLY A 361 -15.04 28.67 9.82
CA GLY A 361 -15.37 30.09 10.03
C GLY A 361 -14.16 31.02 10.10
N VAL A 362 -12.96 30.56 9.66
CA VAL A 362 -11.76 31.38 9.66
C VAL A 362 -11.45 31.85 8.23
N ASP A 363 -11.58 33.15 7.98
CA ASP A 363 -11.12 33.81 6.77
C ASP A 363 -9.67 34.27 6.97
N LEU A 364 -8.72 33.56 6.36
CA LEU A 364 -7.29 33.84 6.51
C LEU A 364 -6.89 35.16 5.88
N ASP A 365 -7.44 35.46 4.71
CA ASP A 365 -7.08 36.68 3.98
C ASP A 365 -7.58 37.90 4.75
N LYS A 366 -8.82 37.84 5.23
CA LYS A 366 -9.39 38.90 6.08
C LYS A 366 -8.60 39.05 7.39
N TRP A 367 -8.26 37.94 8.05
CA TRP A 367 -7.48 37.98 9.29
C TRP A 367 -6.10 38.64 9.06
N ILE A 368 -5.40 38.28 7.96
CA ILE A 368 -4.12 38.91 7.62
C ILE A 368 -4.30 40.39 7.30
N ASP A 369 -5.38 40.74 6.60
CA ASP A 369 -5.65 42.13 6.26
C ASP A 369 -6.03 43.02 7.45
N ASP A 370 -6.53 42.41 8.52
CA ASP A 370 -6.83 43.07 9.79
C ASP A 370 -5.58 43.30 10.67
N LEU A 371 -4.43 42.65 10.35
CA LEU A 371 -3.16 42.84 11.07
C LEU A 371 -2.51 44.18 10.73
N ASN A 372 -1.60 44.65 11.60
CA ASN A 372 -0.78 45.83 11.31
C ASN A 372 0.09 45.61 10.05
N PRO A 373 0.39 46.68 9.26
CA PRO A 373 1.21 46.53 8.05
C PRO A 373 2.54 45.81 8.25
N ALA A 374 3.20 46.01 9.40
CA ALA A 374 4.47 45.39 9.75
C ALA A 374 4.35 43.86 10.00
N GLU A 375 3.19 43.39 10.43
CA GLU A 375 2.94 41.98 10.78
C GLU A 375 2.54 41.13 9.57
N LYS A 376 1.88 41.74 8.56
CA LYS A 376 1.32 41.04 7.39
C LYS A 376 2.34 40.16 6.64
N PRO A 377 3.58 40.60 6.36
CA PRO A 377 4.54 39.81 5.61
C PRO A 377 4.94 38.51 6.35
N LEU A 378 5.15 38.59 7.67
CA LEU A 378 5.51 37.43 8.47
C LEU A 378 4.32 36.50 8.65
N ALA A 379 3.10 37.01 8.89
CA ALA A 379 1.88 36.23 8.98
C ALA A 379 1.62 35.42 7.69
N ARG A 380 1.77 36.06 6.52
CA ARG A 380 1.64 35.37 5.22
C ARG A 380 2.68 34.26 5.08
N LYS A 381 3.94 34.51 5.42
CA LYS A 381 5.00 33.48 5.35
C LYS A 381 4.72 32.28 6.26
N LEU A 382 4.23 32.51 7.49
CA LEU A 382 3.89 31.43 8.42
C LEU A 382 2.68 30.62 7.96
N VAL A 383 1.64 31.30 7.49
CA VAL A 383 0.45 30.65 6.94
C VAL A 383 0.80 29.85 5.68
N ASP A 384 1.58 30.43 4.75
CA ASP A 384 2.03 29.74 3.55
C ASP A 384 2.88 28.51 3.89
N ALA A 385 3.79 28.62 4.85
CA ALA A 385 4.62 27.50 5.29
C ALA A 385 3.77 26.32 5.81
N ILE A 386 2.69 26.58 6.55
CA ILE A 386 1.76 25.53 7.04
C ILE A 386 0.92 24.98 5.89
N LEU A 387 0.39 25.84 5.02
CA LEU A 387 -0.42 25.42 3.89
C LEU A 387 0.39 24.58 2.89
N GLU A 388 1.66 24.90 2.69
CA GLU A 388 2.58 24.22 1.76
C GLU A 388 3.23 22.97 2.36
N ASN A 389 3.22 22.82 3.69
CA ASN A 389 3.84 21.65 4.34
C ASN A 389 3.06 20.37 4.01
N GLU A 390 3.71 19.46 3.31
CA GLU A 390 3.11 18.20 2.84
C GLU A 390 2.76 17.23 3.97
N SER A 391 3.44 17.31 5.12
CA SER A 391 3.20 16.44 6.29
C SER A 391 1.99 16.85 7.12
N ILE A 392 1.48 18.09 6.95
CA ILE A 392 0.29 18.56 7.67
C ILE A 392 -0.96 18.19 6.88
N GLY A 393 -1.79 17.32 7.45
CA GLY A 393 -3.09 16.94 6.89
C GLY A 393 -4.12 18.07 6.97
N GLU A 394 -5.18 17.97 6.16
CA GLU A 394 -6.24 18.99 6.07
C GLU A 394 -6.96 19.22 7.41
N ASP A 395 -7.16 18.15 8.21
CA ASP A 395 -7.84 18.26 9.50
C ASP A 395 -6.97 18.92 10.57
N ALA A 396 -5.65 18.77 10.50
CA ALA A 396 -4.71 19.33 11.46
C ALA A 396 -4.40 20.82 11.20
N VAL A 397 -4.56 21.29 9.96
CA VAL A 397 -4.16 22.64 9.55
C VAL A 397 -4.82 23.73 10.39
N SER A 398 -6.09 23.54 10.76
CA SER A 398 -6.85 24.52 11.56
C SER A 398 -6.25 24.75 12.94
N ASN A 399 -5.68 23.72 13.55
CA ASN A 399 -5.03 23.82 14.87
C ASN A 399 -3.75 24.68 14.77
N TYR A 400 -2.96 24.48 13.71
CA TYR A 400 -1.76 25.29 13.47
C TYR A 400 -2.10 26.75 13.17
N ILE A 401 -3.16 27.00 12.41
CA ILE A 401 -3.63 28.37 12.12
C ILE A 401 -4.15 29.04 13.39
N SER A 402 -4.93 28.32 14.22
CA SER A 402 -5.36 28.84 15.52
C SER A 402 -4.15 29.23 16.37
N TYR A 403 -3.14 28.39 16.40
CA TYR A 403 -1.91 28.65 17.14
C TYR A 403 -1.18 29.92 16.63
N ILE A 404 -1.05 30.09 15.31
CA ILE A 404 -0.47 31.33 14.75
C ILE A 404 -1.32 32.55 15.14
N LYS A 405 -2.64 32.47 15.04
CA LYS A 405 -3.52 33.57 15.44
C LYS A 405 -3.35 33.93 16.93
N ASP A 406 -3.24 32.92 17.78
CA ASP A 406 -2.98 33.13 19.19
C ASP A 406 -1.65 33.82 19.44
N MET A 407 -0.57 33.44 18.72
CA MET A 407 0.72 34.14 18.79
C MET A 407 0.59 35.63 18.46
N TYR A 408 -0.14 35.98 17.40
CA TYR A 408 -0.39 37.38 17.02
C TYR A 408 -1.29 38.13 18.01
N GLY A 409 -2.00 37.45 18.89
CA GLY A 409 -2.74 38.02 20.01
C GLY A 409 -1.84 38.56 21.14
N PHE A 410 -0.51 38.31 21.09
CA PHE A 410 0.43 38.75 22.12
C PHE A 410 1.08 40.05 21.78
N THR A 411 0.99 41.02 22.68
CA THR A 411 1.65 42.32 22.54
C THR A 411 3.15 42.19 22.33
N GLY A 412 3.80 41.21 23.02
CA GLY A 412 5.22 40.98 22.85
C GLY A 412 5.64 40.45 21.50
N PHE A 413 4.79 39.66 20.80
CA PHE A 413 5.04 39.22 19.44
C PHE A 413 4.77 40.34 18.43
N GLN A 414 3.75 41.16 18.68
CA GLN A 414 3.44 42.36 17.90
C GLN A 414 4.60 43.38 17.97
N ASP A 415 5.12 43.65 19.18
CA ASP A 415 6.28 44.54 19.39
C ASP A 415 7.54 44.01 18.69
N PHE A 416 7.71 42.69 18.64
CA PHE A 416 8.82 42.05 17.94
C PHE A 416 8.71 42.18 16.42
N THR A 417 7.53 41.90 15.85
CA THR A 417 7.31 42.02 14.40
C THR A 417 7.42 43.46 13.92
N ALA A 418 6.93 44.44 14.70
CA ALA A 418 7.08 45.85 14.40
C ALA A 418 8.55 46.28 14.35
N LYS A 419 9.38 45.78 15.30
CA LYS A 419 10.82 46.07 15.33
C LYS A 419 11.59 45.43 14.17
N LEU A 420 11.14 44.27 13.67
CA LEU A 420 11.74 43.61 12.49
C LEU A 420 11.60 44.45 11.21
N ASP A 421 10.51 45.20 11.09
CA ASP A 421 10.24 46.05 9.91
C ASP A 421 11.04 47.35 9.94
N GLU A 422 11.24 47.94 11.14
CA GLU A 422 12.06 49.11 11.34
C GLU A 422 13.56 48.86 11.01
N LEU A 423 14.00 47.60 11.09
CA LEU A 423 15.42 47.22 10.97
C LEU A 423 15.88 47.02 9.51
N GLY A 424 15.05 47.12 8.52
CA GLY A 424 15.27 47.12 7.06
C GLY A 424 16.52 46.45 6.47
N VAL A 425 17.57 46.33 7.26
CA VAL A 425 18.80 45.49 7.11
C VAL A 425 19.41 45.24 8.49
N LEU A 426 19.55 43.97 8.87
CA LEU A 426 20.15 43.50 10.10
C LEU A 426 21.62 43.91 10.22
N GLY A 427 21.91 45.02 10.89
CA GLY A 427 23.26 45.32 11.43
C GLY A 427 23.52 44.56 12.75
N ASN A 428 24.78 44.12 12.97
CA ASN A 428 25.14 43.20 14.06
C ASN A 428 24.73 43.64 15.49
N GLU A 429 24.76 44.93 15.81
CA GLU A 429 24.37 45.43 17.15
C GLU A 429 22.84 45.35 17.39
N ASN A 430 22.04 45.59 16.36
CA ASN A 430 20.58 45.48 16.45
C ASN A 430 20.09 44.03 16.50
N ALA A 431 20.81 43.09 15.89
CA ALA A 431 20.53 41.67 15.98
C ALA A 431 20.73 41.11 17.40
N ILE A 432 21.77 41.58 18.13
CA ILE A 432 22.03 41.18 19.52
C ILE A 432 20.92 41.68 20.43
N LYS A 433 20.47 42.93 20.25
CA LYS A 433 19.35 43.50 21.00
C LYS A 433 18.03 42.76 20.73
N LEU A 434 17.78 42.43 19.48
CA LEU A 434 16.63 41.59 19.06
C LEU A 434 16.65 40.19 19.67
N LEU A 435 17.82 39.55 19.74
CA LEU A 435 17.97 38.23 20.39
C LEU A 435 17.75 38.31 21.90
N THR A 436 18.13 39.43 22.55
CA THR A 436 17.87 39.65 23.98
C THR A 436 16.37 39.88 24.23
N ASP A 437 15.70 40.71 23.41
CA ASP A 437 14.26 40.93 23.48
C ASP A 437 13.49 39.65 23.15
N TRP A 438 14.00 38.82 22.22
CA TRP A 438 13.46 37.51 21.90
C TRP A 438 13.49 36.53 23.06
N SER A 439 14.57 36.52 23.85
CA SER A 439 14.66 35.64 25.02
C SER A 439 13.61 35.95 26.09
N GLU A 440 13.17 37.21 26.21
CA GLU A 440 12.03 37.56 27.09
C GLU A 440 10.69 37.09 26.54
N ILE A 441 10.48 37.14 25.21
CA ILE A 441 9.28 36.63 24.53
C ILE A 441 9.24 35.12 24.61
N GLU A 442 10.36 34.46 24.34
CA GLU A 442 10.54 33.02 24.46
C GLU A 442 10.23 32.55 25.90
N ALA A 443 10.71 33.24 26.91
CA ALA A 443 10.42 32.94 28.32
C ALA A 443 8.94 33.06 28.65
N LYS A 444 8.22 34.06 28.11
CA LYS A 444 6.77 34.23 28.30
C LYS A 444 5.95 33.16 27.58
N GLU A 445 6.34 32.80 26.34
CA GLU A 445 5.68 31.72 25.59
C GLU A 445 5.98 30.35 26.20
N TYR A 446 7.22 30.12 26.65
CA TYR A 446 7.59 28.92 27.39
C TYR A 446 6.75 28.77 28.66
N ALA A 447 6.48 29.85 29.38
CA ALA A 447 5.62 29.85 30.55
C ALA A 447 4.18 29.41 30.23
N LYS A 448 3.61 29.77 29.05
CA LYS A 448 2.27 29.35 28.63
C LYS A 448 2.19 27.89 28.25
N ILE A 449 3.15 27.40 27.44
CA ILE A 449 3.27 25.97 27.10
C ILE A 449 3.35 25.17 28.41
N SER A 450 4.10 25.68 29.35
CA SER A 450 4.27 25.14 30.68
C SER A 450 2.97 25.09 31.46
N MET A 451 2.20 26.17 31.47
CA MET A 451 0.87 26.21 32.10
C MET A 451 -0.11 25.23 31.44
N GLY A 452 -0.06 25.08 30.10
CA GLY A 452 -0.83 24.08 29.38
C GLY A 452 -0.48 22.67 29.84
N ARG A 453 0.82 22.34 29.94
CA ARG A 453 1.28 21.03 30.42
C ARG A 453 0.89 20.76 31.86
N ILE A 454 0.99 21.75 32.75
CA ILE A 454 0.58 21.62 34.16
C ILE A 454 -0.91 21.29 34.24
N LYS A 455 -1.76 22.04 33.54
CA LYS A 455 -3.20 21.77 33.51
C LYS A 455 -3.53 20.38 32.97
N THR A 456 -2.79 19.92 31.96
CA THR A 456 -2.92 18.57 31.41
C THR A 456 -2.55 17.51 32.46
N ILE A 457 -1.47 17.72 33.22
CA ILE A 457 -1.07 16.83 34.33
C ILE A 457 -2.12 16.82 35.44
N GLU A 458 -2.67 17.98 35.83
CA GLU A 458 -3.73 18.10 36.83
C GLU A 458 -5.02 17.40 36.38
N GLN A 459 -5.39 17.54 35.10
CA GLN A 459 -6.57 16.88 34.56
C GLN A 459 -6.37 15.35 34.52
N PHE A 460 -5.17 14.88 34.20
CA PHE A 460 -4.83 13.46 34.24
C PHE A 460 -4.91 12.90 35.66
N ASP A 461 -4.35 13.59 36.64
CA ASP A 461 -4.45 13.25 38.07
C ASP A 461 -5.93 13.14 38.55
N LYS A 462 -6.76 14.06 38.07
CA LYS A 462 -8.20 14.03 38.35
C LYS A 462 -8.87 12.76 37.76
N TYR A 463 -8.58 12.40 36.51
CA TYR A 463 -9.13 11.19 35.87
C TYR A 463 -8.70 9.92 36.62
N ILE A 464 -7.48 9.85 37.12
CA ILE A 464 -6.98 8.73 37.91
C ILE A 464 -7.75 8.63 39.24
N LYS A 465 -7.88 9.73 39.97
CA LYS A 465 -8.58 9.79 41.26
C LYS A 465 -10.08 9.45 41.15
N GLU A 466 -10.71 9.86 40.05
CA GLU A 466 -12.10 9.56 39.73
C GLU A 466 -12.32 8.14 39.18
N ASN A 467 -11.27 7.32 39.08
CA ASN A 467 -11.30 5.97 38.47
C ASN A 467 -11.97 5.96 37.08
N ALA A 468 -11.58 6.91 36.23
CA ALA A 468 -12.18 7.11 34.93
C ALA A 468 -12.07 5.87 34.04
N SER A 469 -12.98 5.75 33.07
CA SER A 469 -13.00 4.62 32.15
C SER A 469 -11.72 4.56 31.29
N GLU A 470 -11.07 3.41 31.27
CA GLU A 470 -9.87 3.12 30.50
C GLU A 470 -10.04 3.52 29.02
N ASN A 471 -10.97 2.89 28.29
CA ASN A 471 -11.12 3.07 26.84
C ASN A 471 -11.79 4.39 26.44
N LYS A 472 -12.69 4.92 27.29
CA LYS A 472 -13.48 6.11 26.94
C LYS A 472 -12.80 7.42 27.30
N VAL A 473 -11.99 7.43 28.34
CA VAL A 473 -11.40 8.63 28.92
C VAL A 473 -9.88 8.56 28.91
N ILE A 474 -9.27 7.61 29.63
CA ILE A 474 -7.82 7.57 29.84
C ILE A 474 -7.08 7.32 28.53
N GLN A 475 -7.50 6.33 27.75
CA GLN A 475 -6.88 6.00 26.48
C GLN A 475 -6.93 7.18 25.51
N LYS A 476 -8.10 7.84 25.38
CA LYS A 476 -8.25 9.02 24.52
C LYS A 476 -7.39 10.20 24.98
N PHE A 477 -7.29 10.38 26.29
CA PHE A 477 -6.49 11.45 26.86
C PHE A 477 -5.00 11.24 26.62
N LEU A 478 -4.50 10.01 26.77
CA LEU A 478 -3.11 9.66 26.48
C LEU A 478 -2.80 9.69 24.96
N GLU A 479 -3.78 9.47 24.11
CA GLU A 479 -3.68 9.64 22.66
C GLU A 479 -3.49 11.12 22.30
N GLU A 480 -4.23 12.02 22.93
CA GLU A 480 -4.12 13.46 22.75
C GLU A 480 -2.82 14.02 23.33
N PHE A 481 -2.35 13.46 24.45
CA PHE A 481 -1.15 13.88 25.16
C PHE A 481 -0.14 12.75 25.36
N PRO A 482 0.45 12.18 24.27
CA PRO A 482 1.33 11.01 24.35
C PRO A 482 2.62 11.26 25.14
N TRP A 483 3.04 12.51 25.30
CA TRP A 483 4.18 12.90 26.12
C TRP A 483 4.02 12.57 27.62
N LEU A 484 2.79 12.30 28.08
CA LEU A 484 2.54 11.78 29.43
C LEU A 484 3.04 10.34 29.60
N LEU A 485 3.08 9.56 28.52
CA LEU A 485 3.65 8.21 28.52
C LEU A 485 5.17 8.23 28.43
N ASP A 486 5.72 9.03 27.53
CA ASP A 486 7.14 9.28 27.38
C ASP A 486 7.39 10.55 26.54
N PRO A 487 8.22 11.50 27.02
CA PRO A 487 8.49 12.77 26.34
C PRO A 487 9.13 12.63 24.94
N LYS A 488 9.69 11.46 24.63
CA LYS A 488 10.45 11.19 23.39
C LYS A 488 9.66 10.30 22.40
N MET A 489 8.35 10.17 22.56
CA MET A 489 7.52 9.41 21.65
C MET A 489 7.35 10.11 20.30
N GLU A 490 7.66 9.43 19.20
CA GLU A 490 7.54 9.96 17.84
C GLU A 490 6.37 9.39 17.07
N LYS A 491 6.16 8.08 17.18
CA LYS A 491 5.03 7.39 16.51
C LYS A 491 4.14 6.76 17.55
N PHE A 492 2.85 6.88 17.28
CA PHE A 492 1.81 6.45 18.16
C PHE A 492 0.69 5.77 17.35
N GLU A 493 0.45 4.49 17.61
CA GLU A 493 -0.63 3.74 16.98
C GLU A 493 -1.53 3.16 18.06
N ARG A 494 -2.84 3.35 17.93
CA ARG A 494 -3.86 2.92 18.88
C ARG A 494 -4.60 1.68 18.39
N GLU A 495 -5.03 0.82 19.33
CA GLU A 495 -5.88 -0.35 19.08
C GLU A 495 -5.38 -1.23 17.93
N VAL A 496 -4.09 -1.47 17.89
CA VAL A 496 -3.46 -2.25 16.81
C VAL A 496 -3.77 -3.73 16.98
N THR A 497 -4.43 -4.33 15.99
CA THR A 497 -4.73 -5.76 16.03
C THR A 497 -3.57 -6.60 15.49
N TYR A 498 -3.42 -7.82 16.00
CA TYR A 498 -2.44 -8.80 15.52
C TYR A 498 -2.59 -9.05 14.02
N THR A 499 -3.83 -9.20 13.57
CA THR A 499 -4.15 -9.41 12.15
C THR A 499 -3.64 -8.27 11.27
N ASN A 500 -3.80 -7.00 11.72
CA ASN A 500 -3.32 -5.85 10.95
C ASN A 500 -1.79 -5.78 10.92
N LEU A 501 -1.12 -6.10 12.03
CA LEU A 501 0.35 -6.14 12.09
C LEU A 501 0.92 -7.26 11.21
N LEU A 502 0.35 -8.45 11.25
CA LEU A 502 0.76 -9.57 10.40
C LEU A 502 0.56 -9.25 8.92
N LYS A 503 -0.62 -8.77 8.53
CA LYS A 503 -0.90 -8.37 7.14
C LYS A 503 0.05 -7.29 6.63
N ARG A 504 0.48 -6.36 7.49
CA ARG A 504 1.40 -5.28 7.13
C ARG A 504 2.83 -5.78 6.90
N ASN A 505 3.31 -6.73 7.72
CA ASN A 505 4.71 -7.16 7.71
C ASN A 505 4.93 -8.50 6.97
N PHE A 506 3.92 -9.36 6.95
CA PHE A 506 3.95 -10.69 6.32
C PHE A 506 2.65 -10.94 5.56
N PRO A 507 2.47 -10.35 4.35
CA PRO A 507 1.23 -10.48 3.59
C PRO A 507 0.89 -11.92 3.18
N ASP A 508 1.90 -12.80 3.14
CA ASP A 508 1.78 -14.18 2.69
C ASP A 508 1.63 -15.19 3.86
N ASP A 509 1.70 -14.73 5.12
CA ASP A 509 1.62 -15.60 6.30
C ASP A 509 0.20 -15.59 6.86
N GLN A 510 -0.48 -16.73 6.78
CA GLN A 510 -1.90 -16.87 7.11
C GLN A 510 -2.17 -17.49 8.49
N GLU A 511 -1.20 -17.54 9.39
CA GLU A 511 -1.46 -18.01 10.74
C GLU A 511 -1.75 -16.86 11.70
N VAL A 512 -2.94 -16.86 12.18
CA VAL A 512 -3.53 -16.49 13.47
C VAL A 512 -4.79 -15.64 13.33
N GLU A 513 -5.94 -16.26 13.45
CA GLU A 513 -7.20 -15.65 13.91
C GLU A 513 -7.08 -15.24 15.38
N SER A 514 -6.48 -14.13 15.68
CA SER A 514 -6.64 -13.54 17.00
C SER A 514 -7.02 -12.06 16.86
N ASN A 515 -8.26 -11.75 17.23
CA ASN A 515 -8.78 -10.39 17.38
C ASN A 515 -8.18 -9.66 18.61
N ARG A 516 -6.99 -10.08 19.07
CA ARG A 516 -6.30 -9.41 20.17
C ARG A 516 -5.82 -8.04 19.74
N ARG A 517 -6.02 -7.04 20.59
CA ARG A 517 -5.64 -5.66 20.37
C ARG A 517 -4.60 -5.24 21.38
N ILE A 518 -3.64 -4.43 20.93
CA ILE A 518 -2.69 -3.70 21.75
C ILE A 518 -3.23 -2.28 21.88
N ASP A 519 -3.34 -1.76 23.09
CA ASP A 519 -3.88 -0.42 23.30
C ASP A 519 -3.03 0.65 22.60
N PHE A 520 -1.70 0.60 22.79
CA PHE A 520 -0.78 1.49 22.13
C PHE A 520 0.49 0.77 21.65
N LEU A 521 0.91 1.06 20.44
CA LEU A 521 2.19 0.68 19.88
C LEU A 521 2.96 1.96 19.52
N CYS A 522 4.05 2.23 20.23
CA CYS A 522 4.79 3.48 20.12
C CYS A 522 6.23 3.23 19.72
N THR A 523 6.81 4.11 18.88
CA THR A 523 8.23 4.05 18.49
C THR A 523 8.91 5.35 18.86
N LYS A 524 10.11 5.26 19.47
CA LYS A 524 10.99 6.40 19.74
C LYS A 524 11.97 6.64 18.59
N SER A 525 12.56 7.85 18.54
CA SER A 525 13.66 8.21 17.62
C SER A 525 14.87 7.27 17.71
N SER A 526 15.08 6.64 18.86
CA SER A 526 16.14 5.63 19.07
C SER A 526 15.83 4.24 18.51
N GLY A 527 14.67 4.05 17.86
CA GLY A 527 14.22 2.74 17.36
C GLY A 527 13.63 1.81 18.43
N VAL A 528 13.49 2.25 19.67
CA VAL A 528 12.87 1.46 20.74
C VAL A 528 11.35 1.40 20.53
N VAL A 529 10.79 0.20 20.49
CA VAL A 529 9.37 -0.04 20.35
C VAL A 529 8.74 -0.28 21.72
N HIS A 530 7.72 0.47 22.05
CA HIS A 530 6.95 0.34 23.29
C HIS A 530 5.59 -0.28 22.99
N VAL A 531 5.30 -1.38 23.65
CA VAL A 531 3.99 -2.05 23.67
C VAL A 531 3.33 -1.69 24.98
N ILE A 532 2.20 -1.00 24.94
CA ILE A 532 1.52 -0.48 26.14
C ILE A 532 0.12 -1.03 26.20
N GLU A 533 -0.21 -1.60 27.35
CA GLU A 533 -1.54 -2.08 27.72
C GLU A 533 -2.01 -1.31 28.94
N LEU A 534 -3.18 -0.72 28.86
CA LEU A 534 -3.79 0.04 29.95
C LEU A 534 -4.75 -0.84 30.74
N LYS A 535 -4.93 -0.51 32.00
CA LYS A 535 -6.02 -1.05 32.84
C LYS A 535 -6.64 0.10 33.65
N ARG A 536 -7.88 -0.05 34.07
CA ARG A 536 -8.51 0.96 34.93
C ARG A 536 -7.66 1.21 36.17
N PRO A 537 -7.62 2.45 36.72
CA PRO A 537 -6.75 2.78 37.84
C PRO A 537 -6.89 1.83 39.03
N ASN A 538 -8.10 1.51 39.45
CA ASN A 538 -8.36 0.73 40.66
C ASN A 538 -8.62 -0.77 40.44
N ILE A 539 -8.08 -1.35 39.37
CA ILE A 539 -8.20 -2.79 39.11
C ILE A 539 -7.05 -3.55 39.77
N LYS A 540 -7.39 -4.66 40.47
CA LYS A 540 -6.41 -5.62 40.98
C LYS A 540 -5.83 -6.44 39.80
N LEU A 541 -4.51 -6.40 39.66
CA LEU A 541 -3.84 -7.09 38.53
C LEU A 541 -3.82 -8.60 38.72
N THR A 542 -4.22 -9.32 37.68
CA THR A 542 -4.26 -10.79 37.63
C THR A 542 -3.04 -11.34 36.89
N VAL A 543 -2.69 -12.61 37.14
CA VAL A 543 -1.65 -13.34 36.38
C VAL A 543 -1.93 -13.27 34.87
N LYS A 544 -3.20 -13.44 34.47
CA LYS A 544 -3.61 -13.40 33.07
C LYS A 544 -3.32 -12.07 32.39
N GLN A 545 -3.57 -10.94 33.07
CA GLN A 545 -3.30 -9.60 32.52
C GLN A 545 -1.80 -9.34 32.37
N ILE A 546 -0.99 -9.85 33.31
CA ILE A 546 0.47 -9.72 33.24
C ILE A 546 1.04 -10.63 32.12
N GLN A 547 0.47 -11.81 31.93
CA GLN A 547 0.85 -12.68 30.82
C GLN A 547 0.44 -12.12 29.46
N GLN A 548 -0.67 -11.42 29.37
CA GLN A 548 -1.17 -10.79 28.15
C GLN A 548 -0.14 -9.81 27.55
N ILE A 549 0.47 -8.95 28.35
CA ILE A 549 1.48 -8.02 27.85
C ILE A 549 2.75 -8.77 27.41
N ALA A 550 3.10 -9.87 28.07
CA ALA A 550 4.24 -10.70 27.64
C ALA A 550 3.99 -11.33 26.26
N GLU A 551 2.79 -11.86 26.02
CA GLU A 551 2.40 -12.39 24.71
C GLU A 551 2.45 -11.30 23.63
N TYR A 552 2.04 -10.06 23.94
CA TYR A 552 2.11 -8.92 23.01
C TYR A 552 3.56 -8.56 22.67
N VAL A 553 4.43 -8.50 23.66
CA VAL A 553 5.86 -8.22 23.47
C VAL A 553 6.54 -9.29 22.62
N GLU A 554 6.29 -10.58 22.93
CA GLU A 554 6.84 -11.69 22.15
C GLU A 554 6.36 -11.68 20.70
N PHE A 555 5.10 -11.34 20.47
CA PHE A 555 4.56 -11.18 19.14
C PHE A 555 5.27 -10.06 18.37
N ILE A 556 5.45 -8.88 18.98
CA ILE A 556 6.16 -7.76 18.34
C ILE A 556 7.64 -8.07 18.10
N LYS A 557 8.32 -8.79 19.02
CA LYS A 557 9.71 -9.24 18.82
C LYS A 557 9.85 -10.14 17.58
N LYS A 558 8.89 -11.01 17.33
CA LYS A 558 8.86 -11.85 16.11
C LYS A 558 8.69 -11.04 14.83
N LEU A 559 7.92 -9.94 14.89
CA LEU A 559 7.73 -9.03 13.75
C LEU A 559 8.96 -8.16 13.48
N CYS A 560 9.79 -7.92 14.47
CA CYS A 560 10.97 -7.05 14.39
C CYS A 560 12.25 -7.80 14.85
N PRO A 561 12.69 -8.86 14.17
CA PRO A 561 13.81 -9.70 14.65
C PRO A 561 15.12 -8.93 14.83
N GLN A 562 15.38 -7.93 13.97
CA GLN A 562 16.59 -7.11 14.01
C GLN A 562 16.62 -6.11 15.20
N SER A 563 15.49 -5.90 15.85
CA SER A 563 15.31 -4.96 16.95
C SER A 563 14.64 -5.62 18.16
N SER A 564 14.72 -6.93 18.30
CA SER A 564 14.05 -7.69 19.36
C SER A 564 14.41 -7.21 20.75
N ASP A 565 15.69 -6.85 20.98
CA ASP A 565 16.18 -6.32 22.27
C ASP A 565 15.72 -4.89 22.57
N MET A 566 15.19 -4.19 21.56
CA MET A 566 14.65 -2.83 21.68
C MET A 566 13.13 -2.80 21.94
N VAL A 567 12.47 -3.95 22.05
CA VAL A 567 11.03 -4.01 22.37
C VAL A 567 10.83 -4.03 23.87
N LYS A 568 10.03 -3.08 24.38
CA LYS A 568 9.67 -2.96 25.80
C LYS A 568 8.16 -3.03 25.97
N GLY A 569 7.70 -3.78 26.98
CA GLY A 569 6.29 -3.89 27.35
C GLY A 569 5.98 -3.10 28.62
N TYR A 570 4.82 -2.44 28.63
CA TYR A 570 4.32 -1.72 29.80
C TYR A 570 2.86 -2.07 30.03
N LEU A 571 2.57 -2.62 31.22
CA LEU A 571 1.21 -2.74 31.74
C LEU A 571 0.96 -1.61 32.72
N ILE A 572 -0.01 -0.75 32.46
CA ILE A 572 -0.26 0.45 33.27
C ILE A 572 -1.57 0.32 34.03
N SER A 573 -1.50 0.45 35.35
CA SER A 573 -2.65 0.48 36.28
C SER A 573 -2.23 1.24 37.54
N ASP A 574 -3.17 1.78 38.32
CA ASP A 574 -2.80 2.51 39.55
C ASP A 574 -2.86 1.62 40.80
N ASN A 575 -3.69 0.59 40.78
CA ASN A 575 -3.77 -0.36 41.88
C ASN A 575 -2.69 -1.42 41.79
N MET A 576 -1.60 -1.25 42.53
CA MET A 576 -0.47 -2.20 42.59
C MET A 576 -0.73 -3.41 43.49
N THR A 577 -1.99 -3.75 43.75
CA THR A 577 -2.34 -4.99 44.43
C THR A 577 -2.42 -6.14 43.40
N TYR A 578 -1.84 -7.26 43.75
CA TYR A 578 -1.71 -8.42 42.89
C TYR A 578 -2.52 -9.61 43.40
N GLU A 579 -3.02 -10.43 42.48
CA GLU A 579 -3.51 -11.76 42.84
C GLU A 579 -2.35 -12.66 43.31
N PRO A 580 -2.64 -13.73 44.10
CA PRO A 580 -1.62 -14.71 44.46
C PRO A 580 -0.88 -15.23 43.23
N GLY A 581 0.45 -15.16 43.26
CA GLY A 581 1.32 -15.55 42.17
C GLY A 581 1.59 -14.48 41.09
N ALA A 582 0.77 -13.44 40.96
CA ALA A 582 0.95 -12.40 39.95
C ALA A 582 2.23 -11.59 40.17
N GLU A 583 2.62 -11.32 41.43
CA GLU A 583 3.87 -10.62 41.75
C GLU A 583 5.12 -11.41 41.35
N ILE A 584 5.10 -12.74 41.47
CA ILE A 584 6.20 -13.59 41.06
C ILE A 584 6.37 -13.53 39.53
N VAL A 585 5.26 -13.62 38.80
CA VAL A 585 5.26 -13.50 37.35
C VAL A 585 5.77 -12.12 36.90
N ARG A 586 5.30 -11.04 37.52
CA ARG A 586 5.75 -9.66 37.27
C ARG A 586 7.28 -9.54 37.40
N LYS A 587 7.84 -9.96 38.53
CA LYS A 587 9.30 -9.90 38.77
C LYS A 587 10.10 -10.71 37.77
N GLY A 588 9.57 -11.85 37.32
CA GLY A 588 10.20 -12.67 36.29
C GLY A 588 10.25 -12.01 34.90
N LEU A 589 9.27 -11.17 34.60
CA LEU A 589 9.16 -10.50 33.30
C LEU A 589 10.01 -9.23 33.18
N GLU A 590 10.44 -8.62 34.30
CA GLU A 590 11.31 -7.44 34.30
C GLU A 590 12.65 -7.71 33.56
N SER A 591 13.19 -8.91 33.69
CA SER A 591 14.41 -9.35 32.96
C SER A 591 14.19 -9.46 31.44
N GLN A 592 12.94 -9.50 30.97
CA GLN A 592 12.55 -9.57 29.57
C GLN A 592 12.11 -8.20 29.00
N ASN A 593 12.40 -7.12 29.71
CA ASN A 593 11.99 -5.74 29.38
C ASN A 593 10.47 -5.51 29.42
N ILE A 594 9.76 -6.20 30.34
CA ILE A 594 8.33 -6.06 30.54
C ILE A 594 8.08 -5.53 31.95
N PHE A 595 7.45 -4.37 32.06
CA PHE A 595 7.30 -3.61 33.30
C PHE A 595 5.82 -3.35 33.60
N VAL A 596 5.49 -3.37 34.89
CA VAL A 596 4.21 -2.87 35.39
C VAL A 596 4.48 -1.50 36.00
N LYS A 597 3.80 -0.46 35.50
CA LYS A 597 3.87 0.92 36.00
C LYS A 597 2.51 1.37 36.53
N SER A 598 2.53 2.27 37.50
CA SER A 598 1.30 2.95 37.94
C SER A 598 1.04 4.22 37.12
N TYR A 599 -0.21 4.64 37.04
CA TYR A 599 -0.54 5.98 36.56
C TYR A 599 0.11 7.07 37.44
N SER A 600 0.25 6.79 38.74
CA SER A 600 0.97 7.66 39.69
C SER A 600 2.45 7.77 39.32
N ASP A 601 3.10 6.71 38.82
CA ASP A 601 4.47 6.78 38.32
C ASP A 601 4.55 7.68 37.07
N LEU A 602 3.62 7.54 36.12
CA LEU A 602 3.55 8.41 34.94
C LEU A 602 3.38 9.87 35.32
N LEU A 603 2.49 10.17 36.30
CA LEU A 603 2.33 11.52 36.82
C LEU A 603 3.59 12.05 37.49
N ALA A 604 4.26 11.21 38.28
CA ALA A 604 5.52 11.60 38.94
C ALA A 604 6.62 11.86 37.91
N GLU A 605 6.75 11.01 36.89
CA GLU A 605 7.67 11.20 35.77
C GLU A 605 7.33 12.50 35.00
N ALA A 606 6.05 12.71 34.63
CA ALA A 606 5.61 13.92 33.94
C ALA A 606 5.88 15.19 34.75
N ARG A 607 5.67 15.16 36.06
CA ARG A 607 6.02 16.26 36.98
C ARG A 607 7.50 16.48 37.08
N LEU A 608 8.31 15.41 37.12
CA LEU A 608 9.77 15.51 37.18
C LEU A 608 10.34 16.11 35.89
N TYR A 609 9.88 15.68 34.73
CA TYR A 609 10.30 16.26 33.44
C TYR A 609 9.89 17.72 33.27
N ASN A 610 8.84 18.15 33.97
CA ASN A 610 8.37 19.53 33.98
C ASN A 610 8.64 20.24 35.31
N LYS A 611 9.59 19.76 36.11
CA LYS A 611 9.85 20.26 37.47
C LYS A 611 10.14 21.75 37.50
N GLU A 612 11.03 22.24 36.66
CA GLU A 612 11.37 23.67 36.58
C GLU A 612 10.13 24.53 36.28
N LEU A 613 9.21 24.01 35.47
CA LEU A 613 7.95 24.65 35.11
C LEU A 613 6.98 24.67 36.28
N TYR A 614 6.89 23.57 37.01
CA TYR A 614 6.06 23.46 38.21
C TYR A 614 6.52 24.41 39.32
N ASP A 615 7.83 24.47 39.57
CA ASP A 615 8.43 25.35 40.58
C ASP A 615 8.19 26.83 40.21
N HIS A 616 8.19 27.17 38.94
CA HIS A 616 7.90 28.53 38.48
C HIS A 616 6.39 28.88 38.58
N TYR A 617 5.52 27.95 38.27
CA TYR A 617 4.08 28.10 38.34
C TYR A 617 3.61 28.33 39.80
N ILE A 618 4.09 27.53 40.74
CA ILE A 618 3.75 27.68 42.17
C ILE A 618 4.19 29.08 42.67
N LYS A 619 5.37 29.56 42.27
CA LYS A 619 5.82 30.91 42.64
C LYS A 619 4.95 32.04 42.08
N ILE A 620 4.31 31.83 40.93
CA ILE A 620 3.40 32.79 40.31
C ILE A 620 2.03 32.75 41.00
N GLU A 621 1.52 31.55 41.32
CA GLU A 621 0.23 31.38 42.03
C GLU A 621 0.31 31.93 43.46
N ASP A 622 1.39 31.71 44.18
CA ASP A 622 1.57 32.25 45.52
C ASP A 622 1.68 33.79 45.51
N LYS A 623 2.28 34.39 44.47
CA LYS A 623 2.29 35.84 44.29
C LYS A 623 0.94 36.45 43.90
N LYS A 624 -0.05 35.66 43.45
CA LYS A 624 -1.40 36.12 43.15
C LYS A 624 -2.34 36.00 44.36
N LYS A 625 -1.91 35.31 45.43
CA LYS A 625 -2.67 35.15 46.67
C LYS A 625 -2.28 36.19 47.71
N ASP A 626 -1.13 36.84 47.57
CA ASP A 626 -0.67 38.03 48.30
C ASP A 626 -1.10 39.30 47.56
#